data_6e9ddcd81fe55a5d9bf0080c695e8814
#
_entry.id   6e9ddcd81fe55a5d9bf0080c695e8814
#
_cell.length_a   1.000
_cell.length_b   1.000
_cell.length_c   1.000
_cell.angle_alpha   90.00
_cell.angle_beta   90.00
_cell.angle_gamma   90.00
#
_symmetry.space_group_name_H-M   'P 1'
#
loop_
_entity.id
_entity.type
_entity.pdbx_description
1 polymer ?
#
loop_
_entity_poly.entity_id
_entity_poly.type
_entity_poly.pdbx_seq_one_letter_code
_entity_poly.pdbx_strand_id
1 'polypeptide(L)' 'MINNKDEALIKAFGARVRELRKQKLLSMEKLAELSEIDYRQLSYVELGDTNPTISTASAIAKGLGLPLKELFDF' A
#
# COMPACT_ATOMS: atom_id res chain seq x y z
N MET A 1 28.64 2.96 -3.52
CA MET A 1 27.46 2.42 -2.79
C MET A 1 26.31 2.27 -3.76
N ILE A 2 25.63 1.13 -3.69
CA ILE A 2 24.47 0.84 -4.53
C ILE A 2 23.20 1.22 -3.76
N ASN A 3 22.34 2.01 -4.39
CA ASN A 3 21.07 2.39 -3.84
C ASN A 3 19.95 1.70 -4.63
N ASN A 4 19.25 0.76 -4.00
CA ASN A 4 18.17 0.01 -4.65
C ASN A 4 16.80 0.66 -4.51
N LYS A 5 16.73 1.84 -3.89
CA LYS A 5 15.45 2.49 -3.65
C LYS A 5 14.92 3.12 -4.93
N ASP A 6 13.82 2.58 -5.43
CA ASP A 6 13.12 3.10 -6.60
C ASP A 6 11.97 3.99 -6.12
N GLU A 7 12.25 5.28 -6.00
CA GLU A 7 11.26 6.22 -5.47
C GLU A 7 10.03 6.35 -6.36
N ALA A 8 10.22 6.29 -7.68
CA ALA A 8 9.08 6.37 -8.60
C ALA A 8 8.14 5.18 -8.41
N LEU A 9 8.70 3.98 -8.26
CA LEU A 9 7.91 2.77 -8.03
C LEU A 9 7.20 2.84 -6.68
N ILE A 10 7.88 3.29 -5.64
CA ILE A 10 7.31 3.41 -4.30
C ILE A 10 6.10 4.35 -4.31
N LYS A 11 6.23 5.49 -5.00
CA LYS A 11 5.13 6.46 -5.11
C LYS A 11 3.98 5.91 -5.94
N ALA A 12 4.28 5.23 -7.05
CA ALA A 12 3.25 4.64 -7.89
C ALA A 12 2.48 3.54 -7.13
N PHE A 13 3.19 2.72 -6.37
CA PHE A 13 2.57 1.70 -5.54
C PHE A 13 1.63 2.32 -4.51
N GLY A 14 2.11 3.35 -3.79
CA GLY A 14 1.29 4.05 -2.79
C GLY A 14 0.04 4.67 -3.39
N ALA A 15 0.17 5.30 -4.55
CA ALA A 15 -0.96 5.90 -5.26
C ALA A 15 -1.96 4.82 -5.68
N ARG A 16 -1.48 3.65 -6.10
CA ARG A 16 -2.35 2.54 -6.48
C ARG A 16 -3.13 2.01 -5.29
N VAL A 17 -2.46 1.86 -4.14
CA VAL A 17 -3.13 1.43 -2.91
C VAL A 17 -4.26 2.41 -2.56
N ARG A 18 -3.97 3.71 -2.62
CA ARG A 18 -4.98 4.73 -2.33
C ARG A 18 -6.15 4.66 -3.30
N GLU A 19 -5.87 4.49 -4.60
CA GLU A 19 -6.90 4.36 -5.62
C GLU A 19 -7.82 3.18 -5.32
N LEU A 20 -7.24 2.02 -5.04
CA LEU A 20 -8.00 0.80 -4.75
C LEU A 20 -8.81 0.96 -3.47
N ARG A 21 -8.22 1.59 -2.45
CA ARG A 21 -8.93 1.85 -1.20
C ARG A 21 -10.16 2.70 -1.44
N LYS A 22 -10.03 3.77 -2.23
CA LYS A 22 -11.16 4.65 -2.53
C LYS A 22 -12.22 3.95 -3.36
N GLN A 23 -11.82 3.11 -4.31
CA GLN A 23 -12.78 2.31 -5.08
C GLN A 23 -13.61 1.39 -4.20
N LYS A 24 -12.99 0.90 -3.10
CA LYS A 24 -13.68 0.05 -2.14
C LYS A 24 -14.44 0.83 -1.09
N LEU A 25 -14.42 2.16 -1.17
CA LEU A 25 -15.11 3.06 -0.22
C LEU A 25 -14.62 2.84 1.23
N LEU A 26 -13.33 2.58 1.38
CA LEU A 26 -12.73 2.35 2.70
C LEU A 26 -12.00 3.60 3.17
N SER A 27 -12.14 3.91 4.47
CA SER A 27 -11.28 4.89 5.11
C SER A 27 -9.90 4.31 5.33
N MET A 28 -8.92 5.16 5.61
CA MET A 28 -7.57 4.67 5.94
C MET A 28 -7.59 3.86 7.22
N GLU A 29 -8.38 4.30 8.22
CA GLU A 29 -8.52 3.57 9.47
C GLU A 29 -9.06 2.17 9.23
N LYS A 30 -10.08 2.07 8.37
CA LYS A 30 -10.69 0.77 8.10
C LYS A 30 -9.75 -0.16 7.34
N LEU A 31 -9.05 0.36 6.35
CA LEU A 31 -8.09 -0.46 5.61
C LEU A 31 -6.94 -0.91 6.52
N ALA A 32 -6.44 -0.02 7.37
CA ALA A 32 -5.39 -0.41 8.31
C ALA A 32 -5.87 -1.53 9.24
N GLU A 33 -7.10 -1.42 9.74
CA GLU A 33 -7.70 -2.46 10.58
C GLU A 33 -7.80 -3.79 9.83
N LEU A 34 -8.35 -3.76 8.62
CA LEU A 34 -8.52 -4.97 7.80
C LEU A 34 -7.18 -5.59 7.41
N SER A 35 -6.16 -4.77 7.24
CA SER A 35 -4.81 -5.21 6.88
C SER A 35 -3.98 -5.61 8.09
N GLU A 36 -4.49 -5.34 9.29
CA GLU A 36 -3.78 -5.59 10.56
C GLU A 36 -2.42 -4.89 10.61
N ILE A 37 -2.39 -3.66 10.10
CA ILE A 37 -1.20 -2.81 10.18
C ILE A 37 -1.57 -1.49 10.85
N ASP A 38 -0.55 -0.78 11.33
CA ASP A 38 -0.73 0.51 11.98
C ASP A 38 -1.22 1.54 10.95
N TYR A 39 -2.16 2.40 11.35
CA TYR A 39 -2.66 3.49 10.52
C TYR A 39 -1.53 4.35 9.96
N ARG A 40 -0.54 4.66 10.80
CA ARG A 40 0.60 5.48 10.38
C ARG A 40 1.42 4.78 9.29
N GLN A 41 1.59 3.47 9.43
CA GLN A 41 2.30 2.69 8.42
C GLN A 41 1.58 2.76 7.08
N LEU A 42 0.26 2.60 7.09
CA LEU A 42 -0.54 2.70 5.86
C LEU A 42 -0.43 4.11 5.26
N SER A 43 -0.46 5.14 6.09
CA SER A 43 -0.33 6.52 5.63
C SER A 43 0.99 6.72 4.90
N TYR A 44 2.09 6.24 5.45
CA TYR A 44 3.40 6.35 4.80
C TYR A 44 3.45 5.61 3.47
N VAL A 45 2.79 4.45 3.39
CA VAL A 45 2.73 3.68 2.14
C VAL A 45 1.99 4.48 1.08
N GLU A 46 0.81 5.01 1.40
CA GLU A 46 0.00 5.74 0.42
C GLU A 46 0.67 7.03 -0.05
N LEU A 47 1.42 7.68 0.82
CA LEU A 47 2.15 8.90 0.46
C LEU A 47 3.43 8.62 -0.32
N GLY A 48 3.88 7.36 -0.36
CA GLY A 48 5.14 7.02 -1.00
C GLY A 48 6.35 7.42 -0.17
N ASP A 49 6.18 7.54 1.15
CA ASP A 49 7.23 7.96 2.07
C ASP A 49 8.00 6.79 2.65
N THR A 50 7.60 5.57 2.37
CA THR A 50 8.29 4.38 2.86
C THR A 50 8.35 3.32 1.77
N ASN A 51 9.38 2.50 1.83
CA ASN A 51 9.55 1.36 0.95
C ASN A 51 8.93 0.14 1.65
N PRO A 52 7.68 -0.22 1.31
CA PRO A 52 7.01 -1.29 2.04
C PRO A 52 7.67 -2.64 1.74
N THR A 53 7.65 -3.52 2.74
CA THR A 53 8.08 -4.89 2.51
C THR A 53 7.02 -5.63 1.71
N ILE A 54 7.42 -6.77 1.14
CA ILE A 54 6.47 -7.65 0.45
C ILE A 54 5.38 -8.10 1.42
N SER A 55 5.75 -8.36 2.69
CA SER A 55 4.77 -8.76 3.70
C SER A 55 3.74 -7.67 3.97
N THR A 56 4.17 -6.42 4.05
CA THR A 56 3.25 -5.29 4.23
C THR A 56 2.33 -5.15 3.01
N ALA A 57 2.88 -5.24 1.81
CA ALA A 57 2.09 -5.19 0.59
C ALA A 57 1.04 -6.30 0.56
N SER A 58 1.43 -7.51 0.95
CA SER A 58 0.52 -8.65 1.04
C SER A 58 -0.60 -8.41 2.04
N ALA A 59 -0.27 -7.84 3.20
CA ALA A 59 -1.26 -7.52 4.23
C ALA A 59 -2.29 -6.52 3.71
N ILE A 60 -1.84 -5.50 2.98
CA ILE A 60 -2.73 -4.50 2.40
C ILE A 60 -3.63 -5.13 1.34
N ALA A 61 -3.08 -5.99 0.50
CA ALA A 61 -3.87 -6.69 -0.52
C ALA A 61 -4.99 -7.52 0.13
N LYS A 62 -4.66 -8.22 1.22
CA LYS A 62 -5.66 -8.99 1.97
C LYS A 62 -6.73 -8.09 2.56
N GLY A 63 -6.33 -6.94 3.11
CA GLY A 63 -7.28 -5.97 3.64
C GLY A 63 -8.23 -5.44 2.57
N LEU A 64 -7.72 -5.28 1.34
CA LEU A 64 -8.54 -4.86 0.20
C LEU A 64 -9.37 -5.99 -0.39
N GLY A 65 -9.07 -7.24 -0.02
CA GLY A 65 -9.73 -8.41 -0.62
C GLY A 65 -9.31 -8.65 -2.06
N LEU A 66 -8.07 -8.30 -2.40
CA LEU A 66 -7.54 -8.39 -3.76
C LEU A 66 -6.27 -9.24 -3.78
N PRO A 67 -5.96 -9.87 -4.92
CA PRO A 67 -4.66 -10.51 -5.07
C PRO A 67 -3.55 -9.46 -5.12
N LEU A 68 -2.37 -9.82 -4.64
CA LEU A 68 -1.25 -8.89 -4.54
C LEU A 68 -0.92 -8.22 -5.88
N LYS A 69 -1.05 -8.94 -6.98
CA LYS A 69 -0.74 -8.40 -8.31
C LYS A 69 -1.53 -7.15 -8.65
N GLU A 70 -2.74 -7.01 -8.10
CA GLU A 70 -3.57 -5.83 -8.37
C GLU A 70 -2.96 -4.56 -7.83
N LEU A 71 -2.14 -4.66 -6.81
CA LEU A 71 -1.47 -3.50 -6.23
C LEU A 71 -0.34 -2.97 -7.13
N PHE A 72 0.05 -3.73 -8.14
CA PHE A 72 1.11 -3.38 -9.07
C PHE A 72 0.60 -3.12 -10.49
N ASP A 73 -0.70 -3.01 -10.66
CA ASP A 73 -1.32 -2.77 -11.96
C ASP A 73 -1.36 -1.27 -12.24
N PHE A 74 -0.22 -0.78 -12.69
CA PHE A 74 -0.08 0.64 -13.01
C PHE A 74 1.05 0.87 -14.01
#